data_094b5119058aec2957cfe78a9df9c7f0
#
_entry.id   094b5119058aec2957cfe78a9df9c7f0
#
_cell.length_a   1.000
_cell.length_b   1.000
_cell.length_c   1.000
_cell.angle_alpha   90.00
_cell.angle_beta   90.00
_cell.angle_gamma   90.00
#
_symmetry.space_group_name_H-M   'P 1'
#
loop_
_entity.id
_entity.type
_entity.pdbx_description
1 polymer ?
#
loop_
_entity_poly.entity_id
_entity_poly.type
_entity_poly.pdbx_seq_one_letter_code
_entity_poly.pdbx_strand_id
1 'polypeptide(L)'
;IVIDFDKAVRQLRYVANGDEMDFINSAKTIDEKTKRFEQFWEKRDPTPRTTRNEAFDEYYLRITYANQNFGGYSEGWLTDKGMVFIIFGKPMNIERGTPYNDGRVYERWTYSSNREFLFIDNSGFGDFRLVSPRLVSEKYEYNK
;
A
#
# COMPACT_ATOMS: atom_id res chain seq x y z
N ILE A 1 15.91 4.92 14.76
CA ILE A 1 15.32 4.92 13.41
C ILE A 1 15.00 6.34 13.02
N VAL A 2 15.61 6.80 11.95
CA VAL A 2 15.29 8.10 11.37
C VAL A 2 14.09 7.90 10.45
N ILE A 3 12.98 8.57 10.79
CA ILE A 3 11.79 8.52 9.96
C ILE A 3 11.83 9.73 9.03
N ASP A 4 11.81 9.48 7.72
CA ASP A 4 11.61 10.55 6.75
C ASP A 4 10.13 10.93 6.78
N PHE A 5 9.81 12.01 7.47
CA PHE A 5 8.44 12.44 7.68
C PHE A 5 7.74 12.79 6.37
N ASP A 6 8.43 13.47 5.46
CA ASP A 6 7.84 13.81 4.16
C ASP A 6 7.49 12.56 3.36
N LYS A 7 8.34 11.55 3.44
CA LYS A 7 8.09 10.27 2.80
C LYS A 7 6.89 9.57 3.43
N ALA A 8 6.81 9.57 4.77
CA ALA A 8 5.68 8.96 5.47
C ALA A 8 4.35 9.60 5.07
N VAL A 9 4.33 10.92 4.87
CA VAL A 9 3.13 11.60 4.40
C VAL A 9 2.77 11.18 2.98
N ARG A 10 3.76 11.12 2.07
CA ARG A 10 3.49 10.66 0.69
C ARG A 10 2.97 9.23 0.66
N GLN A 11 3.44 8.40 1.56
CA GLN A 11 3.03 6.99 1.65
C GLN A 11 1.58 6.80 2.13
N LEU A 12 0.91 7.86 2.57
CA LEU A 12 -0.53 7.81 2.90
C LEU A 12 -1.41 7.58 1.67
N ARG A 13 -0.84 7.60 0.49
CA ARG A 13 -1.53 7.44 -0.80
C ARG A 13 -2.57 6.31 -0.82
N TYR A 14 -2.30 5.21 -0.14
CA TYR A 14 -3.17 4.03 -0.19
C TYR A 14 -4.16 3.95 0.98
N VAL A 15 -4.19 4.94 1.85
CA VAL A 15 -5.12 4.98 2.97
C VAL A 15 -5.88 6.29 3.04
N ALA A 16 -5.29 7.41 2.64
CA ALA A 16 -5.93 8.72 2.67
C ALA A 16 -6.64 9.03 1.37
N ASN A 17 -7.77 9.73 1.46
CA ASN A 17 -8.41 10.28 0.26
C ASN A 17 -7.77 11.63 -0.11
N GLY A 18 -8.20 12.20 -1.25
CA GLY A 18 -7.63 13.44 -1.75
C GLY A 18 -7.80 14.62 -0.79
N ASP A 19 -8.96 14.73 -0.16
CA ASP A 19 -9.22 15.83 0.79
C ASP A 19 -8.33 15.72 2.02
N GLU A 20 -8.11 14.52 2.52
CA GLU A 20 -7.23 14.28 3.66
C GLU A 20 -5.78 14.61 3.32
N MET A 21 -5.32 14.22 2.13
CA MET A 21 -3.96 14.56 1.67
C MET A 21 -3.79 16.06 1.54
N ASP A 22 -4.77 16.74 0.95
CA ASP A 22 -4.73 18.19 0.79
C ASP A 22 -4.70 18.91 2.13
N PHE A 23 -5.48 18.43 3.09
CA PHE A 23 -5.51 19.01 4.44
C PHE A 23 -4.14 18.91 5.12
N ILE A 24 -3.49 17.76 5.05
CA ILE A 24 -2.17 17.57 5.64
C ILE A 24 -1.13 18.43 4.92
N ASN A 25 -1.14 18.43 3.60
CA ASN A 25 -0.14 19.13 2.81
C ASN A 25 -0.31 20.66 2.80
N SER A 26 -1.48 21.16 3.13
CA SER A 26 -1.72 22.60 3.19
C SER A 26 -1.25 23.24 4.51
N ALA A 27 -0.77 22.43 5.46
CA ALA A 27 -0.22 22.94 6.70
C ALA A 27 0.98 23.85 6.40
N LYS A 28 1.07 24.98 7.10
CA LYS A 28 2.08 26.02 6.82
C LYS A 28 3.40 25.79 7.57
N THR A 29 3.37 24.99 8.64
CA THR A 29 4.56 24.70 9.42
C THR A 29 4.72 23.20 9.58
N ILE A 30 5.94 22.76 9.89
CA ILE A 30 6.19 21.34 10.12
C ILE A 30 5.43 20.84 11.36
N ASP A 31 5.30 21.67 12.38
CA ASP A 31 4.57 21.31 13.58
C ASP A 31 3.08 21.10 13.29
N GLU A 32 2.49 21.96 12.49
CA GLU A 32 1.10 21.84 12.09
C GLU A 32 0.88 20.61 11.21
N LYS A 33 1.80 20.37 10.29
CA LYS A 33 1.73 19.19 9.41
C LYS A 33 1.83 17.90 10.22
N THR A 34 2.75 17.85 11.18
CA THR A 34 2.89 16.70 12.08
C THR A 34 1.60 16.45 12.86
N LYS A 35 1.01 17.51 13.38
CA LYS A 35 -0.24 17.42 14.13
C LYS A 35 -1.38 16.87 13.28
N ARG A 36 -1.49 17.33 12.05
CA ARG A 36 -2.53 16.86 11.12
C ARG A 36 -2.31 15.41 10.72
N PHE A 37 -1.06 15.00 10.55
CA PHE A 37 -0.70 13.61 10.30
C PHE A 37 -1.09 12.73 11.48
N GLU A 38 -0.78 13.15 12.69
CA GLU A 38 -1.15 12.41 13.90
C GLU A 38 -2.66 12.31 14.06
N GLN A 39 -3.40 13.39 13.80
CA GLN A 39 -4.86 13.39 13.86
C GLN A 39 -5.46 12.44 12.82
N PHE A 40 -4.85 12.36 11.64
CA PHE A 40 -5.27 11.43 10.61
C PHE A 40 -5.29 9.99 11.13
N TRP A 41 -4.21 9.59 11.80
CA TRP A 41 -4.10 8.23 12.33
C TRP A 41 -4.93 8.01 13.59
N GLU A 42 -5.12 9.03 14.42
CA GLU A 42 -5.96 8.92 15.60
C GLU A 42 -7.40 8.55 15.24
N LYS A 43 -7.92 9.09 14.15
CA LYS A 43 -9.26 8.75 13.68
C LYS A 43 -9.42 7.28 13.31
N ARG A 44 -8.33 6.64 12.97
CA ARG A 44 -8.30 5.25 12.51
C ARG A 44 -7.82 4.28 13.58
N ASP A 45 -7.52 4.78 14.76
CA ASP A 45 -7.03 3.96 15.87
C ASP A 45 -8.15 3.04 16.35
N PRO A 46 -7.97 1.71 16.23
CA PRO A 46 -9.00 0.76 16.66
C PRO A 46 -9.10 0.62 18.18
N THR A 47 -8.08 1.11 18.91
CA THR A 47 -8.02 1.01 20.37
C THR A 47 -7.64 2.35 20.98
N PRO A 48 -8.52 3.38 20.86
CA PRO A 48 -8.22 4.69 21.43
C PRO A 48 -7.87 4.60 22.91
N ARG A 49 -6.97 5.48 23.37
CA ARG A 49 -6.51 5.54 24.76
C ARG A 49 -5.53 4.43 25.14
N THR A 50 -5.04 3.65 24.18
CA THR A 50 -3.94 2.73 24.44
C THR A 50 -2.64 3.36 23.92
N THR A 51 -1.51 2.72 24.23
CA THR A 51 -0.19 3.19 23.79
C THR A 51 0.07 2.85 22.31
N ARG A 52 -0.76 2.02 21.70
CA ARG A 52 -0.57 1.56 20.32
C ARG A 52 -1.72 1.96 19.44
N ASN A 53 -1.40 2.23 18.18
CA ASN A 53 -2.38 2.39 17.11
C ASN A 53 -2.12 1.26 16.10
N GLU A 54 -2.89 0.19 16.19
CA GLU A 54 -2.68 -0.99 15.37
C GLU A 54 -2.87 -0.70 13.88
N ALA A 55 -3.79 0.20 13.53
CA ALA A 55 -3.98 0.57 12.12
C ALA A 55 -2.73 1.24 11.55
N PHE A 56 -2.11 2.14 12.30
CA PHE A 56 -0.86 2.79 11.92
C PHE A 56 0.28 1.76 11.81
N ASP A 57 0.42 0.91 12.83
CA ASP A 57 1.50 -0.07 12.89
C ASP A 57 1.42 -1.03 11.70
N GLU A 58 0.25 -1.55 11.42
CA GLU A 58 0.05 -2.49 10.31
C GLU A 58 0.31 -1.84 8.96
N TYR A 59 -0.14 -0.60 8.78
CA TYR A 59 0.05 0.11 7.52
C TYR A 59 1.53 0.28 7.18
N TYR A 60 2.30 0.80 8.12
CA TYR A 60 3.72 1.03 7.87
C TYR A 60 4.54 -0.25 7.87
N LEU A 61 4.06 -1.31 8.52
CA LEU A 61 4.64 -2.64 8.38
C LEU A 61 4.46 -3.14 6.94
N ARG A 62 3.29 -2.93 6.34
CA ARG A 62 3.04 -3.29 4.94
C ARG A 62 3.90 -2.46 3.98
N ILE A 63 4.08 -1.18 4.24
CA ILE A 63 4.98 -0.32 3.47
C ILE A 63 6.40 -0.90 3.49
N THR A 64 6.89 -1.23 4.68
CA THR A 64 8.22 -1.81 4.86
C THR A 64 8.35 -3.14 4.11
N TYR A 65 7.36 -4.00 4.24
CA TYR A 65 7.37 -5.28 3.54
C TYR A 65 7.41 -5.09 2.02
N ALA A 66 6.60 -4.17 1.51
CA ALA A 66 6.56 -3.89 0.08
C ALA A 66 7.92 -3.38 -0.41
N ASN A 67 8.56 -2.50 0.36
CA ASN A 67 9.87 -1.98 0.00
C ASN A 67 10.94 -3.07 -0.02
N GLN A 68 10.85 -4.04 0.88
CA GLN A 68 11.81 -5.13 0.97
C GLN A 68 11.61 -6.19 -0.11
N ASN A 69 10.37 -6.41 -0.54
CA ASN A 69 10.03 -7.58 -1.37
C ASN A 69 9.60 -7.23 -2.80
N PHE A 70 9.15 -6.01 -3.06
CA PHE A 70 8.61 -5.64 -4.38
C PHE A 70 9.39 -4.50 -5.04
N GLY A 71 10.53 -4.13 -4.49
CA GLY A 71 11.38 -3.10 -5.06
C GLY A 71 12.09 -3.58 -6.32
N GLY A 72 12.56 -2.63 -7.11
CA GLY A 72 13.29 -2.88 -8.34
C GLY A 72 13.78 -1.55 -8.87
N TYR A 73 13.25 -1.14 -10.02
CA TYR A 73 13.57 0.18 -10.58
C TYR A 73 12.97 1.31 -9.75
N SER A 74 11.94 1.04 -8.99
CA SER A 74 11.35 2.01 -8.08
C SER A 74 11.21 1.40 -6.69
N GLU A 75 10.88 2.23 -5.70
CA GLU A 75 10.62 1.76 -4.34
C GLU A 75 9.44 0.79 -4.35
N GLY A 76 9.51 -0.26 -3.54
CA GLY A 76 8.53 -1.32 -3.56
C GLY A 76 7.10 -0.87 -3.30
N TRP A 77 6.91 0.14 -2.44
CA TRP A 77 5.58 0.65 -2.14
C TRP A 77 4.92 1.34 -3.35
N LEU A 78 5.71 1.76 -4.34
CA LEU A 78 5.20 2.40 -5.56
C LEU A 78 4.88 1.41 -6.67
N THR A 79 5.28 0.15 -6.52
CA THR A 79 4.99 -0.87 -7.53
C THR A 79 3.54 -1.32 -7.45
N ASP A 80 3.06 -1.95 -8.52
CA ASP A 80 1.69 -2.47 -8.52
C ASP A 80 1.48 -3.55 -7.47
N LYS A 81 2.45 -4.45 -7.30
CA LYS A 81 2.38 -5.46 -6.23
C LYS A 81 2.38 -4.82 -4.85
N GLY A 82 3.22 -3.80 -4.65
CA GLY A 82 3.27 -3.07 -3.40
C GLY A 82 1.94 -2.41 -3.09
N MET A 83 1.34 -1.76 -4.07
CA MET A 83 0.02 -1.13 -3.93
C MET A 83 -1.04 -2.14 -3.47
N VAL A 84 -1.14 -3.26 -4.15
CA VAL A 84 -2.14 -4.29 -3.83
C VAL A 84 -1.88 -4.86 -2.43
N PHE A 85 -0.62 -5.14 -2.10
CA PHE A 85 -0.26 -5.66 -0.79
C PHE A 85 -0.60 -4.68 0.34
N ILE A 86 -0.33 -3.39 0.15
CA ILE A 86 -0.60 -2.38 1.18
C ILE A 86 -2.10 -2.22 1.39
N ILE A 87 -2.89 -2.20 0.32
CA ILE A 87 -4.33 -2.00 0.43
C ILE A 87 -5.03 -3.25 0.97
N PHE A 88 -4.70 -4.42 0.43
CA PHE A 88 -5.46 -5.65 0.68
C PHE A 88 -4.76 -6.64 1.60
N GLY A 89 -3.48 -6.44 1.88
CA GLY A 89 -2.72 -7.32 2.75
C GLY A 89 -2.18 -8.55 2.04
N LYS A 90 -1.80 -9.55 2.84
CA LYS A 90 -1.25 -10.79 2.32
C LYS A 90 -2.33 -11.59 1.60
N PRO A 91 -2.08 -12.04 0.36
CA PRO A 91 -3.06 -12.86 -0.33
C PRO A 91 -3.18 -14.25 0.30
N MET A 92 -4.34 -14.87 0.13
CA MET A 92 -4.56 -16.24 0.59
C MET A 92 -3.77 -17.24 -0.23
N ASN A 93 -3.60 -16.97 -1.52
CA ASN A 93 -2.88 -17.85 -2.43
C ASN A 93 -2.19 -17.04 -3.51
N ILE A 94 -1.01 -17.48 -3.90
CA ILE A 94 -0.24 -16.91 -5.00
C ILE A 94 0.05 -18.03 -5.99
N GLU A 95 -0.41 -17.85 -7.23
CA GLU A 95 -0.10 -18.75 -8.33
C GLU A 95 0.84 -18.04 -9.28
N ARG A 96 1.92 -18.71 -9.66
CA ARG A 96 2.90 -18.16 -10.59
C ARG A 96 3.11 -19.14 -11.73
N GLY A 97 3.14 -18.64 -12.96
CA GLY A 97 3.30 -19.51 -14.11
C GLY A 97 3.85 -18.84 -15.35
N THR A 98 4.21 -19.68 -16.30
CA THR A 98 4.61 -19.38 -17.65
C THR A 98 4.17 -20.54 -18.53
N PRO A 99 3.80 -20.34 -19.78
CA PRO A 99 3.57 -19.08 -20.46
C PRO A 99 2.14 -18.57 -20.26
N TYR A 100 1.97 -17.25 -20.33
CA TYR A 100 0.66 -16.64 -20.43
C TYR A 100 0.48 -16.21 -21.88
N ASN A 101 -0.17 -17.02 -22.69
CA ASN A 101 -0.42 -16.83 -24.12
C ASN A 101 0.80 -16.44 -24.96
N ASP A 102 1.63 -15.53 -24.50
CA ASP A 102 2.78 -14.98 -25.22
C ASP A 102 4.12 -15.25 -24.50
N GLY A 103 4.12 -16.14 -23.52
CA GLY A 103 5.33 -16.55 -22.82
C GLY A 103 5.74 -15.69 -21.65
N ARG A 104 5.00 -14.63 -21.35
CA ARG A 104 5.33 -13.76 -20.20
C ARG A 104 4.95 -14.44 -18.89
N VAL A 105 5.80 -14.23 -17.86
CA VAL A 105 5.51 -14.74 -16.52
C VAL A 105 4.33 -13.97 -15.92
N TYR A 106 3.41 -14.70 -15.33
CA TYR A 106 2.30 -14.08 -14.60
C TYR A 106 2.31 -14.51 -13.14
N GLU A 107 1.65 -13.71 -12.30
CA GLU A 107 1.40 -14.04 -10.90
C GLU A 107 -0.03 -13.64 -10.57
N ARG A 108 -0.79 -14.59 -10.01
CA ARG A 108 -2.18 -14.35 -9.62
C ARG A 108 -2.28 -14.42 -8.10
N TRP A 109 -2.78 -13.35 -7.52
CA TRP A 109 -3.00 -13.26 -6.08
C TRP A 109 -4.50 -13.41 -5.81
N THR A 110 -4.87 -14.36 -4.97
CA THR A 110 -6.26 -14.63 -4.63
C THR A 110 -6.52 -14.25 -3.18
N TYR A 111 -7.59 -13.48 -2.99
CA TYR A 111 -8.04 -13.04 -1.68
C TYR A 111 -9.40 -13.68 -1.37
N SER A 112 -9.90 -13.48 -0.14
CA SER A 112 -11.24 -13.96 0.24
C SER A 112 -12.32 -13.34 -0.66
N SER A 113 -13.50 -13.94 -0.70
CA SER A 113 -14.61 -13.51 -1.56
C SER A 113 -14.31 -13.61 -3.05
N ASN A 114 -13.42 -14.53 -3.42
CA ASN A 114 -13.03 -14.78 -4.82
C ASN A 114 -12.44 -13.55 -5.51
N ARG A 115 -11.87 -12.62 -4.75
CA ARG A 115 -11.19 -11.46 -5.33
C ARG A 115 -9.81 -11.88 -5.81
N GLU A 116 -9.48 -11.56 -7.04
CA GLU A 116 -8.18 -11.91 -7.62
C GLU A 116 -7.53 -10.70 -8.26
N PHE A 117 -6.19 -10.67 -8.21
CA PHE A 117 -5.37 -9.69 -8.92
C PHE A 117 -4.35 -10.43 -9.77
N LEU A 118 -4.30 -10.10 -11.05
CA LEU A 118 -3.36 -10.68 -11.99
C LEU A 118 -2.27 -9.66 -12.33
N PHE A 119 -1.03 -10.09 -12.17
CA PHE A 119 0.15 -9.30 -12.52
C PHE A 119 0.90 -10.00 -13.64
N ILE A 120 1.40 -9.24 -14.61
CA ILE A 120 2.17 -9.77 -15.73
C ILE A 120 3.50 -9.05 -15.82
N ASP A 121 4.58 -9.81 -15.98
CA ASP A 121 5.91 -9.26 -16.17
C ASP A 121 6.12 -8.94 -17.65
N ASN A 122 5.90 -7.68 -18.02
CA ASN A 122 6.05 -7.24 -19.41
C ASN A 122 7.51 -7.06 -19.80
N SER A 123 8.39 -6.81 -18.82
CA SER A 123 9.79 -6.50 -19.08
C SER A 123 10.69 -7.74 -19.23
N GLY A 124 10.27 -8.84 -18.61
CA GLY A 124 11.12 -10.02 -18.47
C GLY A 124 12.14 -9.91 -17.33
N PHE A 125 12.11 -8.80 -16.58
CA PHE A 125 13.06 -8.52 -15.50
C PHE A 125 12.39 -8.37 -14.14
N GLY A 126 11.15 -8.82 -14.01
CA GLY A 126 10.45 -8.76 -12.72
C GLY A 126 9.61 -7.51 -12.51
N ASP A 127 9.40 -6.69 -13.53
CA ASP A 127 8.51 -5.53 -13.43
C ASP A 127 7.07 -5.98 -13.69
N PHE A 128 6.46 -6.55 -12.65
CA PHE A 128 5.09 -7.04 -12.71
C PHE A 128 4.10 -5.89 -12.69
N ARG A 129 3.22 -5.85 -13.68
CA ARG A 129 2.18 -4.83 -13.77
C ARG A 129 0.81 -5.44 -13.59
N LEU A 130 -0.03 -4.74 -12.84
CA LEU A 130 -1.40 -5.17 -12.58
C LEU A 130 -2.24 -5.02 -13.86
N VAL A 131 -2.92 -6.09 -14.25
CA VAL A 131 -3.82 -6.06 -15.41
C VAL A 131 -5.28 -6.24 -15.00
N SER A 132 -5.56 -6.59 -13.75
CA SER A 132 -6.93 -6.69 -13.24
C SER A 132 -7.45 -5.30 -12.89
N PRO A 133 -8.75 -5.05 -13.10
CA PRO A 133 -9.34 -3.77 -12.73
C PRO A 133 -9.38 -3.59 -11.22
N ARG A 134 -9.28 -2.34 -10.79
CA ARG A 134 -9.32 -1.95 -9.39
C ARG A 134 -9.99 -0.59 -9.29
N LEU A 135 -10.80 -0.39 -8.24
CA LEU A 135 -11.39 0.92 -7.98
C LEU A 135 -10.37 1.81 -7.28
N VAL A 136 -10.20 3.03 -7.79
CA VAL A 136 -9.28 4.00 -7.20
C VAL A 136 -9.69 4.35 -5.78
N SER A 137 -10.98 4.24 -5.46
CA SER A 137 -11.52 4.51 -4.14
C SER A 137 -11.19 3.44 -3.10
N GLU A 138 -10.70 2.28 -3.54
CA GLU A 138 -10.31 1.23 -2.60
C GLU A 138 -9.05 1.62 -1.86
N LYS A 139 -9.13 1.62 -0.53
CA LYS A 139 -8.05 2.07 0.35
C LYS A 139 -7.84 1.05 1.45
N TYR A 140 -6.66 1.15 2.09
CA TYR A 140 -6.35 0.34 3.25
C TYR A 140 -7.35 0.64 4.38
N GLU A 141 -7.87 -0.43 4.97
CA GLU A 141 -8.67 -0.38 6.18
C GLU A 141 -8.21 -1.49 7.11
N TYR A 142 -7.97 -1.15 8.37
CA TYR A 142 -7.51 -2.14 9.34
C TYR A 142 -8.63 -3.16 9.63
N ASN A 143 -8.27 -4.44 9.68
CA ASN A 143 -9.20 -5.56 9.93
C ASN A 143 -10.25 -5.77 8.82
N LYS A 144 -9.88 -5.45 7.59
CA LYS A 144 -10.75 -5.79 6.46
C LYS A 144 -10.09 -6.72 5.48
#